data_32ae35ae5161300062bf7f8d004e20b0
#
_entry.id   32ae35ae5161300062bf7f8d004e20b0
#
_cell.length_a   1.000
_cell.length_b   1.000
_cell.length_c   1.000
_cell.angle_alpha   90.00
_cell.angle_beta   90.00
_cell.angle_gamma   90.00
#
_symmetry.space_group_name_H-M   'P 1'
#
loop_
_entity.id
_entity.type
_entity.pdbx_description
1 polymer ?
#
loop_
_entity_poly.entity_id
_entity_poly.type
_entity_poly.pdbx_seq_one_letter_code
_entity_poly.pdbx_strand_id
1 'polypeptide(L)'
;MCIRDSTITGIAGKKGFASITVEKSMMNTEIGFGRKVLGVFEDNNLSFEHMPSGIDTMTVFVHQSEFAAKEQQVIAGLHRAVQPDSIDLESDLALIAVVGRGMRRTRGTAGRIFSALAHAHVNVKMIDQGSSELNIIIGVENRDFETAIKAIYDIFVVAQI
;
A
#
# COMPACT_ATOMS: atom_id res chain seq x y z
N MET A 1 26.42 14.97 -15.16
CA MET A 1 25.36 14.07 -15.69
C MET A 1 24.05 14.45 -15.01
N CYS A 2 23.12 15.01 -15.74
CA CYS A 2 21.90 15.57 -15.15
C CYS A 2 20.96 14.49 -14.68
N ILE A 3 20.62 14.50 -13.39
CA ILE A 3 19.58 13.68 -12.75
C ILE A 3 18.16 13.84 -13.40
N ARG A 4 18.05 14.68 -14.42
CA ARG A 4 16.78 14.99 -15.11
C ARG A 4 16.22 13.87 -16.00
N ASP A 5 17.00 12.87 -16.37
CA ASP A 5 16.61 11.81 -17.30
C ASP A 5 16.39 10.44 -16.63
N SER A 6 16.49 10.36 -15.30
CA SER A 6 16.20 9.12 -14.58
C SER A 6 14.70 8.83 -14.56
N THR A 7 14.31 7.61 -14.95
CA THR A 7 12.94 7.12 -14.89
C THR A 7 12.39 7.19 -13.46
N ILE A 8 13.26 6.89 -12.47
CA ILE A 8 12.94 6.96 -11.04
C ILE A 8 13.83 8.03 -10.40
N THR A 9 13.21 8.90 -9.59
CA THR A 9 13.89 9.96 -8.85
C THR A 9 14.11 9.63 -7.38
N GLY A 10 13.34 8.69 -6.83
CA GLY A 10 13.47 8.30 -5.44
C GLY A 10 12.75 7.01 -5.10
N ILE A 11 13.28 6.35 -4.09
CA ILE A 11 12.65 5.21 -3.41
C ILE A 11 12.63 5.57 -1.94
N ALA A 12 11.44 5.55 -1.34
CA ALA A 12 11.25 5.81 0.08
C ALA A 12 10.37 4.73 0.68
N GLY A 13 10.52 4.45 1.95
CA GLY A 13 9.68 3.46 2.59
C GLY A 13 9.71 3.56 4.11
N LYS A 14 8.76 2.88 4.73
CA LYS A 14 8.61 2.82 6.18
C LYS A 14 8.02 1.49 6.60
N LYS A 15 8.51 0.96 7.70
CA LYS A 15 7.98 -0.23 8.38
C LYS A 15 6.92 0.15 9.43
N GLY A 16 6.24 -0.85 9.95
CA GLY A 16 5.38 -0.70 11.12
C GLY A 16 3.95 -0.32 10.77
N PHE A 17 3.42 -0.91 9.70
CA PHE A 17 2.01 -0.78 9.34
C PHE A 17 1.22 -2.04 9.67
N ALA A 18 -0.07 -1.83 9.91
CA ALA A 18 -1.08 -2.87 9.91
C ALA A 18 -2.09 -2.57 8.80
N SER A 19 -2.66 -3.61 8.21
CA SER A 19 -3.76 -3.50 7.27
C SER A 19 -5.04 -4.09 7.86
N ILE A 20 -6.13 -3.39 7.61
CA ILE A 20 -7.49 -3.81 7.96
C ILE A 20 -8.25 -3.96 6.65
N THR A 21 -8.51 -5.19 6.24
CA THR A 21 -9.26 -5.49 5.02
C THR A 21 -10.71 -5.80 5.37
N VAL A 22 -11.59 -4.97 4.86
CA VAL A 22 -13.05 -5.11 5.00
C VAL A 22 -13.58 -5.70 3.71
N GLU A 23 -14.21 -6.85 3.80
CA GLU A 23 -14.87 -7.52 2.67
C GLU A 23 -16.38 -7.44 2.83
N LYS A 24 -17.06 -7.07 1.76
CA LYS A 24 -18.52 -7.06 1.71
C LYS A 24 -18.99 -7.26 0.27
N SER A 25 -19.80 -8.29 0.07
CA SER A 25 -20.44 -8.56 -1.22
C SER A 25 -21.20 -7.34 -1.72
N MET A 26 -20.97 -6.97 -2.97
CA MET A 26 -21.56 -5.79 -3.62
C MET A 26 -21.23 -4.45 -2.95
N MET A 27 -20.09 -4.36 -2.29
CA MET A 27 -19.60 -3.14 -1.62
C MET A 27 -19.64 -1.92 -2.53
N ASN A 28 -19.28 -2.08 -3.80
CA ASN A 28 -19.23 -1.02 -4.80
C ASN A 28 -20.60 -0.41 -5.15
N THR A 29 -21.71 -1.11 -4.82
CA THR A 29 -23.07 -0.61 -5.02
C THR A 29 -23.62 0.13 -3.80
N GLU A 30 -22.97 0.01 -2.63
CA GLU A 30 -23.41 0.65 -1.40
C GLU A 30 -22.93 2.12 -1.35
N ILE A 31 -23.86 3.04 -1.49
CA ILE A 31 -23.57 4.48 -1.45
C ILE A 31 -23.00 4.87 -0.09
N GLY A 32 -21.83 5.52 -0.11
CA GLY A 32 -21.17 6.02 1.09
C GLY A 32 -20.42 4.96 1.90
N PHE A 33 -20.20 3.75 1.37
CA PHE A 33 -19.46 2.69 2.06
C PHE A 33 -18.09 3.17 2.55
N GLY A 34 -17.27 3.73 1.68
CA GLY A 34 -15.94 4.25 2.04
C GLY A 34 -15.99 5.33 3.12
N ARG A 35 -16.99 6.24 3.07
CA ARG A 35 -17.18 7.24 4.13
C ARG A 35 -17.49 6.61 5.47
N LYS A 36 -18.34 5.59 5.50
CA LYS A 36 -18.68 4.87 6.73
C LYS A 36 -17.47 4.15 7.32
N VAL A 37 -16.67 3.49 6.47
CA VAL A 37 -15.41 2.85 6.89
C VAL A 37 -14.45 3.87 7.47
N LEU A 38 -14.16 4.94 6.74
CA LEU A 38 -13.23 5.99 7.20
C LEU A 38 -13.73 6.73 8.44
N GLY A 39 -15.05 6.89 8.59
CA GLY A 39 -15.65 7.46 9.79
C GLY A 39 -15.31 6.69 11.06
N VAL A 40 -15.20 5.37 10.97
CA VAL A 40 -14.78 4.54 12.12
C VAL A 40 -13.33 4.85 12.53
N PHE A 41 -12.43 5.07 11.57
CA PHE A 41 -11.05 5.46 11.87
C PHE A 41 -10.97 6.87 12.45
N GLU A 42 -11.75 7.81 11.90
CA GLU A 42 -11.89 9.17 12.43
C GLU A 42 -12.38 9.16 13.88
N ASP A 43 -13.45 8.44 14.18
CA ASP A 43 -14.03 8.32 15.53
C ASP A 43 -13.03 7.73 16.55
N ASN A 44 -12.09 6.93 16.08
CA ASN A 44 -11.01 6.36 16.88
C ASN A 44 -9.72 7.17 16.83
N ASN A 45 -9.72 8.35 16.20
CA ASN A 45 -8.56 9.22 16.05
C ASN A 45 -7.35 8.47 15.45
N LEU A 46 -7.59 7.75 14.36
CA LEU A 46 -6.59 7.03 13.56
C LEU A 46 -6.48 7.64 12.18
N SER A 47 -5.28 8.06 11.82
CA SER A 47 -4.95 8.42 10.44
C SER A 47 -4.65 7.17 9.61
N PHE A 48 -4.95 7.20 8.32
CA PHE A 48 -4.54 6.15 7.38
C PHE A 48 -3.45 6.67 6.43
N GLU A 49 -2.58 5.76 6.02
CA GLU A 49 -1.51 6.07 5.05
C GLU A 49 -1.93 5.72 3.62
N HIS A 50 -2.69 4.65 3.48
CA HIS A 50 -3.08 4.16 2.16
C HIS A 50 -4.39 3.37 2.25
N MET A 51 -5.19 3.41 1.19
CA MET A 51 -6.50 2.78 1.18
C MET A 51 -6.85 2.21 -0.21
N PRO A 52 -6.25 1.10 -0.61
CA PRO A 52 -6.63 0.42 -1.83
C PRO A 52 -8.03 -0.18 -1.70
N SER A 53 -8.82 -0.06 -2.77
CA SER A 53 -10.16 -0.64 -2.83
C SER A 53 -10.33 -1.49 -4.08
N GLY A 54 -10.96 -2.64 -3.91
CA GLY A 54 -11.43 -3.52 -4.97
C GLY A 54 -12.92 -3.36 -5.25
N ILE A 55 -13.54 -4.40 -5.82
CA ILE A 55 -14.98 -4.45 -6.07
C ILE A 55 -15.75 -4.72 -4.77
N ASP A 56 -15.31 -5.74 -4.02
CA ASP A 56 -15.93 -6.21 -2.79
C ASP A 56 -15.03 -6.10 -1.56
N THR A 57 -13.88 -5.44 -1.69
CA THR A 57 -12.89 -5.28 -0.62
C THR A 57 -12.39 -3.85 -0.52
N MET A 58 -12.14 -3.40 0.70
CA MET A 58 -11.46 -2.15 1.00
C MET A 58 -10.44 -2.41 2.10
N THR A 59 -9.18 -2.06 1.85
CA THR A 59 -8.11 -2.22 2.83
C THR A 59 -7.65 -0.85 3.31
N VAL A 60 -7.48 -0.69 4.61
CA VAL A 60 -6.96 0.54 5.22
C VAL A 60 -5.63 0.22 5.88
N PHE A 61 -4.57 0.94 5.49
CA PHE A 61 -3.24 0.85 6.09
C PHE A 61 -3.07 1.95 7.13
N VAL A 62 -2.72 1.55 8.34
CA VAL A 62 -2.54 2.44 9.50
C VAL A 62 -1.21 2.15 10.19
N HIS A 63 -0.72 3.08 11.01
CA HIS A 63 0.43 2.82 11.86
C HIS A 63 0.06 1.75 12.90
N GLN A 64 0.82 0.65 12.91
CA GLN A 64 0.56 -0.50 13.78
C GLN A 64 0.57 -0.12 15.26
N SER A 65 1.49 0.74 15.67
CA SER A 65 1.60 1.19 17.07
C SER A 65 0.39 1.97 17.56
N GLU A 66 -0.26 2.74 16.67
CA GLU A 66 -1.46 3.50 17.00
C GLU A 66 -2.72 2.61 16.99
N PHE A 67 -2.75 1.67 16.07
CA PHE A 67 -3.87 0.75 15.89
C PHE A 67 -3.98 -0.28 17.02
N ALA A 68 -2.87 -0.83 17.48
CA ALA A 68 -2.85 -1.92 18.46
C ALA A 68 -3.69 -1.65 19.72
N ALA A 69 -3.67 -0.41 20.21
CA ALA A 69 -4.45 -0.01 21.39
C ALA A 69 -5.95 0.17 21.09
N LYS A 70 -6.36 0.23 19.83
CA LYS A 70 -7.71 0.59 19.38
C LYS A 70 -8.37 -0.50 18.53
N GLU A 71 -7.68 -1.61 18.31
CA GLU A 71 -8.08 -2.70 17.42
C GLU A 71 -9.52 -3.15 17.66
N GLN A 72 -9.88 -3.49 18.90
CA GLN A 72 -11.22 -3.97 19.25
C GLN A 72 -12.31 -2.92 18.97
N GLN A 73 -12.03 -1.65 19.25
CA GLN A 73 -12.97 -0.55 19.02
C GLN A 73 -13.20 -0.32 17.52
N VAL A 74 -12.14 -0.39 16.72
CA VAL A 74 -12.20 -0.25 15.26
C VAL A 74 -12.99 -1.41 14.67
N ILE A 75 -12.69 -2.65 15.02
CA ILE A 75 -13.41 -3.84 14.53
C ILE A 75 -14.89 -3.76 14.89
N ALA A 76 -15.22 -3.46 16.14
CA ALA A 76 -16.61 -3.30 16.56
C ALA A 76 -17.31 -2.14 15.84
N GLY A 77 -16.60 -1.04 15.59
CA GLY A 77 -17.08 0.10 14.82
C GLY A 77 -17.40 -0.28 13.36
N LEU A 78 -16.51 -1.01 12.71
CA LEU A 78 -16.70 -1.48 11.34
C LEU A 78 -17.89 -2.42 11.21
N HIS A 79 -18.06 -3.36 12.15
CA HIS A 79 -19.24 -4.24 12.15
C HIS A 79 -20.54 -3.44 12.29
N ARG A 80 -20.58 -2.42 13.14
CA ARG A 80 -21.78 -1.57 13.29
C ARG A 80 -22.03 -0.68 12.07
N ALA A 81 -20.97 -0.11 11.47
CA ALA A 81 -21.10 0.89 10.43
C ALA A 81 -21.44 0.29 9.05
N VAL A 82 -20.84 -0.85 8.71
CA VAL A 82 -20.93 -1.40 7.34
C VAL A 82 -21.39 -2.86 7.28
N GLN A 83 -21.48 -3.57 8.42
CA GLN A 83 -21.90 -4.97 8.47
C GLN A 83 -21.14 -5.83 7.43
N PRO A 84 -19.81 -5.94 7.53
CA PRO A 84 -19.00 -6.65 6.56
C PRO A 84 -19.23 -8.16 6.63
N ASP A 85 -18.95 -8.86 5.53
CA ASP A 85 -18.95 -10.32 5.49
C ASP A 85 -17.74 -10.88 6.24
N SER A 86 -16.58 -10.21 6.10
CA SER A 86 -15.37 -10.52 6.87
C SER A 86 -14.51 -9.28 7.12
N ILE A 87 -13.67 -9.36 8.17
CA ILE A 87 -12.60 -8.41 8.43
C ILE A 87 -11.32 -9.20 8.66
N ASP A 88 -10.30 -8.96 7.83
CA ASP A 88 -8.97 -9.54 7.97
C ASP A 88 -7.98 -8.49 8.47
N LEU A 89 -7.13 -8.90 9.40
CA LEU A 89 -6.07 -8.06 9.97
C LEU A 89 -4.71 -8.66 9.63
N GLU A 90 -3.80 -7.82 9.18
CA GLU A 90 -2.42 -8.21 8.97
C GLU A 90 -1.49 -7.15 9.57
N SER A 91 -0.51 -7.58 10.35
CA SER A 91 0.49 -6.74 11.02
C SER A 91 1.87 -6.90 10.40
N ASP A 92 2.83 -6.14 10.90
CA ASP A 92 4.23 -6.21 10.48
C ASP A 92 4.44 -6.01 8.98
N LEU A 93 3.73 -5.01 8.46
CA LEU A 93 3.83 -4.59 7.07
C LEU A 93 4.72 -3.36 6.90
N ALA A 94 5.31 -3.24 5.72
CA ALA A 94 6.05 -2.08 5.26
C ALA A 94 5.49 -1.57 3.95
N LEU A 95 5.50 -0.25 3.77
CA LEU A 95 5.13 0.41 2.53
C LEU A 95 6.36 1.03 1.88
N ILE A 96 6.52 0.81 0.58
CA ILE A 96 7.59 1.34 -0.25
C ILE A 96 6.97 2.16 -1.38
N ALA A 97 7.39 3.41 -1.50
CA ALA A 97 7.00 4.29 -2.59
C ALA A 97 8.16 4.44 -3.58
N VAL A 98 7.94 4.06 -4.81
CA VAL A 98 8.85 4.30 -5.92
C VAL A 98 8.33 5.50 -6.70
N VAL A 99 9.11 6.57 -6.78
CA VAL A 99 8.67 7.86 -7.32
C VAL A 99 9.55 8.27 -8.48
N GLY A 100 8.94 8.74 -9.57
CA GLY A 100 9.68 9.25 -10.70
C GLY A 100 8.82 9.91 -11.77
N ARG A 101 9.17 11.15 -12.16
CA ARG A 101 8.49 11.85 -13.26
C ARG A 101 8.63 11.14 -14.60
N GLY A 102 9.74 10.44 -14.80
CA GLY A 102 10.02 9.65 -16.00
C GLY A 102 9.13 8.41 -16.14
N MET A 103 8.51 7.95 -15.06
CA MET A 103 7.65 6.76 -15.07
C MET A 103 6.47 6.89 -16.04
N ARG A 104 5.86 8.06 -16.14
CA ARG A 104 4.74 8.34 -17.09
C ARG A 104 5.11 8.10 -18.56
N ARG A 105 6.39 8.23 -18.91
CA ARG A 105 6.87 8.14 -20.29
C ARG A 105 7.64 6.85 -20.58
N THR A 106 7.93 6.07 -19.56
CA THR A 106 8.74 4.84 -19.69
C THR A 106 7.87 3.62 -19.52
N ARG A 107 7.59 2.95 -20.63
CA ARG A 107 6.82 1.70 -20.63
C ARG A 107 7.58 0.60 -19.90
N GLY A 108 6.85 -0.25 -19.19
CA GLY A 108 7.41 -1.42 -18.54
C GLY A 108 8.08 -1.16 -17.18
N THR A 109 8.04 0.07 -16.64
CA THR A 109 8.65 0.40 -15.34
C THR A 109 8.10 -0.48 -14.22
N ALA A 110 6.77 -0.62 -14.13
CA ALA A 110 6.13 -1.50 -13.15
C ALA A 110 6.57 -2.96 -13.31
N GLY A 111 6.60 -3.47 -14.54
CA GLY A 111 7.06 -4.83 -14.82
C GLY A 111 8.50 -5.09 -14.36
N ARG A 112 9.41 -4.12 -14.55
CA ARG A 112 10.80 -4.22 -14.06
C ARG A 112 10.87 -4.26 -12.55
N ILE A 113 10.10 -3.42 -11.86
CA ILE A 113 10.04 -3.40 -10.39
C ILE A 113 9.57 -4.75 -9.86
N PHE A 114 8.45 -5.26 -10.37
CA PHE A 114 7.91 -6.53 -9.86
C PHE A 114 8.76 -7.74 -10.25
N SER A 115 9.41 -7.73 -11.41
CA SER A 115 10.42 -8.74 -11.77
C SER A 115 11.58 -8.75 -10.79
N ALA A 116 12.09 -7.58 -10.40
CA ALA A 116 13.19 -7.48 -9.44
C ALA A 116 12.79 -8.03 -8.06
N LEU A 117 11.58 -7.69 -7.58
CA LEU A 117 11.06 -8.22 -6.32
C LEU A 117 10.88 -9.74 -6.37
N ALA A 118 10.37 -10.27 -7.48
CA ALA A 118 10.22 -11.71 -7.67
C ALA A 118 11.56 -12.44 -7.65
N HIS A 119 12.59 -11.91 -8.34
CA HIS A 119 13.95 -12.48 -8.32
C HIS A 119 14.60 -12.39 -6.93
N ALA A 120 14.23 -11.40 -6.13
CA ALA A 120 14.69 -11.26 -4.76
C ALA A 120 13.87 -12.10 -3.76
N HIS A 121 12.93 -12.92 -4.24
CA HIS A 121 12.02 -13.74 -3.43
C HIS A 121 11.18 -12.93 -2.43
N VAL A 122 10.86 -11.68 -2.78
CA VAL A 122 9.98 -10.81 -1.97
C VAL A 122 8.53 -11.03 -2.37
N ASN A 123 7.69 -11.37 -1.41
CA ASN A 123 6.25 -11.47 -1.61
C ASN A 123 5.61 -10.08 -1.52
N VAL A 124 4.90 -9.69 -2.58
CA VAL A 124 4.18 -8.42 -2.65
C VAL A 124 2.78 -8.60 -2.08
N LYS A 125 2.45 -7.84 -1.04
CA LYS A 125 1.16 -7.86 -0.35
C LYS A 125 0.13 -6.92 -0.96
N MET A 126 0.61 -5.78 -1.47
CA MET A 126 -0.25 -4.74 -2.03
C MET A 126 0.50 -3.96 -3.10
N ILE A 127 -0.22 -3.55 -4.11
CA ILE A 127 0.28 -2.70 -5.21
C ILE A 127 -0.75 -1.60 -5.44
N ASP A 128 -0.29 -0.36 -5.51
CA ASP A 128 -1.09 0.74 -6.02
C ASP A 128 -0.27 1.63 -6.95
N GLN A 129 -0.89 1.99 -8.06
CA GLN A 129 -0.35 2.98 -8.99
C GLN A 129 -1.49 3.91 -9.40
N GLY A 130 -1.49 5.11 -8.85
CA GLY A 130 -2.50 6.12 -9.18
C GLY A 130 -2.43 6.56 -10.64
N SER A 131 -3.51 7.18 -11.12
CA SER A 131 -3.64 7.68 -12.51
C SER A 131 -2.62 8.74 -12.89
N SER A 132 -1.92 9.34 -11.92
CA SER A 132 -0.81 10.27 -12.17
C SER A 132 0.42 9.58 -12.75
N GLU A 133 0.55 8.25 -12.56
CA GLU A 133 1.70 7.43 -12.96
C GLU A 133 3.07 7.94 -12.43
N LEU A 134 3.05 8.75 -11.39
CA LEU A 134 4.25 9.36 -10.81
C LEU A 134 4.86 8.52 -9.69
N ASN A 135 4.08 7.62 -9.13
CA ASN A 135 4.51 6.72 -8.05
C ASN A 135 3.87 5.34 -8.19
N ILE A 136 4.57 4.36 -7.61
CA ILE A 136 4.05 3.03 -7.34
C ILE A 136 4.26 2.78 -5.85
N ILE A 137 3.19 2.43 -5.14
CA ILE A 137 3.24 2.05 -3.74
C ILE A 137 3.15 0.55 -3.63
N ILE A 138 4.06 -0.05 -2.88
CA ILE A 138 4.20 -1.49 -2.75
C ILE A 138 4.19 -1.85 -1.27
N GLY A 139 3.29 -2.73 -0.88
CA GLY A 139 3.25 -3.32 0.45
C GLY A 139 4.02 -4.64 0.49
N VAL A 140 4.87 -4.81 1.47
CA VAL A 140 5.64 -6.03 1.74
C VAL A 140 5.64 -6.33 3.24
N GLU A 141 6.09 -7.52 3.64
CA GLU A 141 6.34 -7.78 5.06
C GLU A 141 7.53 -6.98 5.58
N ASN A 142 7.50 -6.60 6.85
CA ASN A 142 8.61 -5.86 7.49
C ASN A 142 9.97 -6.51 7.30
N ARG A 143 10.02 -7.85 7.33
CA ARG A 143 11.27 -8.62 7.17
C ARG A 143 11.88 -8.50 5.78
N ASP A 144 11.07 -8.24 4.75
CA ASP A 144 11.49 -8.16 3.36
C ASP A 144 11.81 -6.72 2.92
N PHE A 145 11.63 -5.75 3.79
CA PHE A 145 11.72 -4.33 3.49
C PHE A 145 13.05 -3.91 2.86
N GLU A 146 14.17 -4.23 3.52
CA GLU A 146 15.50 -3.86 3.05
C GLU A 146 15.86 -4.59 1.74
N THR A 147 15.51 -5.87 1.64
CA THR A 147 15.70 -6.68 0.44
C THR A 147 14.92 -6.10 -0.74
N ALA A 148 13.68 -5.71 -0.51
CA ALA A 148 12.82 -5.09 -1.53
C ALA A 148 13.38 -3.75 -2.02
N ILE A 149 13.76 -2.85 -1.11
CA ILE A 149 14.36 -1.55 -1.46
C ILE A 149 15.64 -1.76 -2.28
N LYS A 150 16.52 -2.66 -1.85
CA LYS A 150 17.77 -2.96 -2.56
C LYS A 150 17.49 -3.50 -3.95
N ALA A 151 16.59 -4.46 -4.11
CA ALA A 151 16.24 -5.04 -5.39
C ALA A 151 15.71 -4.00 -6.38
N ILE A 152 14.85 -3.08 -5.92
CA ILE A 152 14.31 -2.00 -6.73
C ILE A 152 15.42 -1.01 -7.10
N TYR A 153 16.27 -0.64 -6.13
CA TYR A 153 17.38 0.29 -6.35
C TYR A 153 18.34 -0.23 -7.44
N ASP A 154 18.73 -1.49 -7.33
CA ASP A 154 19.73 -2.10 -8.23
C ASP A 154 19.31 -2.06 -9.71
N ILE A 155 18.02 -2.24 -10.03
CA ILE A 155 17.54 -2.19 -11.44
C ILE A 155 17.52 -0.79 -12.05
N PHE A 156 17.52 0.27 -11.24
CA PHE A 156 17.47 1.64 -11.74
C PHE A 156 18.82 2.36 -11.69
N VAL A 157 19.71 1.94 -10.82
CA VAL A 157 21.04 2.52 -10.66
C VAL A 157 22.10 1.75 -11.45
N VAL A 158 22.05 0.42 -11.43
CA VAL A 158 23.04 -0.45 -12.12
C VAL A 158 22.79 -0.50 -13.63
N ALA A 159 21.58 -0.29 -14.10
CA ALA A 159 21.27 -0.29 -15.54
C ALA A 159 21.72 1.00 -16.27
N GLN A 160 22.43 1.92 -15.60
CA GLN A 160 22.97 3.16 -16.17
C GLN A 160 24.49 3.12 -16.43
N ILE A 161 25.13 1.95 -16.34
CA ILE A 161 26.55 1.76 -16.66
C ILE A 161 26.69 1.13 -18.03
#